data_d49573b038913100258223947e8ee918
#
_entry.id   d49573b038913100258223947e8ee918
#
_cell.length_a   1.000
_cell.length_b   1.000
_cell.length_c   1.000
_cell.angle_alpha   90.00
_cell.angle_beta   90.00
_cell.angle_gamma   90.00
#
_symmetry.space_group_name_H-M   'P 1'
#
loop_
_entity.id
_entity.type
_entity.pdbx_description
1 polymer ?
#
loop_
_entity_poly.entity_id
_entity_poly.type
_entity_poly.pdbx_seq_one_letter_code
_entity_poly.pdbx_strand_id
1 'polypeptide(L)'
;IVFANGDKISELAVIDTCGKRNTGTSVHFWPDVSYFDSGNFSVRQLLHVLRAKAVLCPGLRIRFDNKINKETTEWYFEDGLRDYLYDAVKEFETLPSENPFVGSFSGNHEAADWAVMWLPEGGDMITESYVNLIPTAQGGTHVNGLRQGLLESMREFCEFRNLLPRGVKLTPDDIWERCSYVLSTKMQDPQFAGQTKERLSSRQASDISIKPEASGALLPKPEDTLLSVIAIPSLLSKVLLPLLS
;
A
#
# COMPACT_ATOMS: atom_id res chain seq x y z
N ILE A 1 -24.43 -12.50 -23.64
CA ILE A 1 -23.74 -11.74 -24.69
C ILE A 1 -22.61 -12.60 -25.25
N VAL A 2 -22.38 -12.56 -26.54
CA VAL A 2 -21.29 -13.29 -27.22
C VAL A 2 -20.48 -12.33 -28.10
N PHE A 3 -19.18 -12.46 -28.04
CA PHE A 3 -18.22 -11.76 -28.89
C PHE A 3 -17.42 -12.75 -29.70
N ALA A 4 -17.07 -12.40 -30.94
CA ALA A 4 -16.15 -13.15 -31.77
C ALA A 4 -15.27 -12.17 -32.59
N ASN A 5 -13.96 -12.37 -32.60
CA ASN A 5 -12.97 -11.54 -33.27
C ASN A 5 -13.09 -10.03 -32.99
N GLY A 6 -13.51 -9.67 -31.75
CA GLY A 6 -13.72 -8.28 -31.34
C GLY A 6 -15.12 -7.73 -31.59
N ASP A 7 -15.93 -8.41 -32.41
CA ASP A 7 -17.30 -7.99 -32.71
C ASP A 7 -18.32 -8.64 -31.79
N LYS A 8 -19.32 -7.85 -31.39
CA LYS A 8 -20.47 -8.37 -30.64
C LYS A 8 -21.43 -9.09 -31.59
N ILE A 9 -21.57 -10.40 -31.42
CA ILE A 9 -22.44 -11.24 -32.27
C ILE A 9 -23.78 -11.61 -31.65
N SER A 10 -23.97 -11.41 -30.34
CA SER A 10 -25.28 -11.50 -29.70
C SER A 10 -25.46 -10.44 -28.63
N GLU A 11 -26.71 -10.00 -28.43
CA GLU A 11 -27.06 -9.07 -27.36
C GLU A 11 -27.02 -9.75 -25.96
N LEU A 12 -26.90 -8.90 -24.93
CA LEU A 12 -27.07 -9.35 -23.56
C LEU A 12 -28.54 -9.75 -23.34
N ALA A 13 -28.75 -10.98 -22.95
CA ALA A 13 -30.07 -11.51 -22.65
C ALA A 13 -30.10 -12.19 -21.29
N VAL A 14 -31.22 -12.07 -20.59
CA VAL A 14 -31.48 -12.84 -19.37
C VAL A 14 -31.86 -14.26 -19.81
N ILE A 15 -31.08 -15.24 -19.39
CA ILE A 15 -31.27 -16.65 -19.75
C ILE A 15 -31.93 -17.46 -18.63
N ASP A 16 -31.83 -16.99 -17.38
CA ASP A 16 -32.39 -17.68 -16.22
C ASP A 16 -32.46 -16.71 -15.02
N THR A 17 -33.10 -17.16 -13.94
CA THR A 17 -33.22 -16.47 -12.66
C THR A 17 -32.53 -17.25 -11.55
N CYS A 18 -31.93 -16.56 -10.60
CA CYS A 18 -31.30 -17.16 -9.43
C CYS A 18 -31.95 -16.67 -8.13
N GLY A 19 -31.80 -17.44 -7.06
CA GLY A 19 -32.23 -17.01 -5.73
C GLY A 19 -31.44 -15.79 -5.24
N LYS A 20 -32.09 -14.90 -4.48
CA LYS A 20 -31.49 -13.65 -3.96
C LYS A 20 -30.16 -13.85 -3.19
N ARG A 21 -29.93 -15.02 -2.64
CA ARG A 21 -28.68 -15.37 -1.91
C ARG A 21 -27.63 -16.05 -2.80
N ASN A 22 -27.97 -16.43 -4.01
CA ASN A 22 -27.07 -17.06 -4.95
C ASN A 22 -26.61 -16.04 -5.97
N THR A 23 -25.71 -15.15 -5.51
CA THR A 23 -25.13 -14.09 -6.34
C THR A 23 -23.65 -14.36 -6.55
N GLY A 24 -23.15 -14.03 -7.72
CA GLY A 24 -21.74 -14.18 -8.05
C GLY A 24 -21.50 -14.05 -9.54
N THR A 25 -20.23 -14.06 -9.92
CA THR A 25 -19.77 -14.00 -11.30
C THR A 25 -18.82 -15.16 -11.56
N SER A 26 -19.05 -15.89 -12.63
CA SER A 26 -18.12 -16.90 -13.13
C SER A 26 -17.59 -16.45 -14.48
N VAL A 27 -16.27 -16.38 -14.63
CA VAL A 27 -15.60 -16.02 -15.88
C VAL A 27 -14.74 -17.17 -16.32
N HIS A 28 -14.91 -17.61 -17.56
CA HIS A 28 -14.13 -18.68 -18.18
C HIS A 28 -13.61 -18.18 -19.52
N PHE A 29 -12.30 -18.26 -19.73
CA PHE A 29 -11.68 -17.76 -20.94
C PHE A 29 -10.40 -18.53 -21.29
N TRP A 30 -10.07 -18.50 -22.56
CA TRP A 30 -8.86 -19.07 -23.13
C TRP A 30 -8.15 -17.96 -23.94
N PRO A 31 -6.88 -17.62 -23.63
CA PRO A 31 -6.14 -16.69 -24.45
C PRO A 31 -5.91 -17.28 -25.85
N ASP A 32 -6.24 -16.52 -26.88
CA ASP A 32 -5.93 -16.91 -28.26
C ASP A 32 -4.46 -16.56 -28.56
N VAL A 33 -3.68 -17.57 -28.93
CA VAL A 33 -2.25 -17.44 -29.22
C VAL A 33 -1.94 -16.54 -30.41
N SER A 34 -2.93 -16.21 -31.26
CA SER A 34 -2.76 -15.24 -32.34
C SER A 34 -2.61 -13.80 -31.88
N TYR A 35 -3.03 -13.50 -30.64
CA TYR A 35 -2.98 -12.16 -30.03
C TYR A 35 -1.95 -12.01 -28.92
N PHE A 36 -1.33 -13.11 -28.48
CA PHE A 36 -0.40 -13.13 -27.35
C PHE A 36 0.85 -13.92 -27.69
N ASP A 37 2.01 -13.49 -27.22
CA ASP A 37 3.28 -14.22 -27.40
C ASP A 37 3.25 -15.62 -26.77
N SER A 38 2.39 -15.81 -25.77
CA SER A 38 2.15 -17.10 -25.12
C SER A 38 0.70 -17.19 -24.62
N GLY A 39 0.06 -18.34 -24.81
CA GLY A 39 -1.23 -18.67 -24.20
C GLY A 39 -1.15 -19.06 -22.72
N ASN A 40 0.05 -19.09 -22.15
CA ASN A 40 0.26 -19.48 -20.76
C ASN A 40 0.31 -18.27 -19.83
N PHE A 41 -0.33 -18.38 -18.67
CA PHE A 41 -0.24 -17.38 -17.61
C PHE A 41 1.08 -17.52 -16.84
N SER A 42 1.69 -16.40 -16.52
CA SER A 42 2.76 -16.35 -15.51
C SER A 42 2.14 -16.57 -14.12
N VAL A 43 2.29 -17.78 -13.60
CA VAL A 43 1.77 -18.13 -12.26
C VAL A 43 2.33 -17.19 -11.19
N ARG A 44 3.62 -16.84 -11.27
CA ARG A 44 4.27 -15.92 -10.34
C ARG A 44 3.61 -14.54 -10.33
N GLN A 45 3.34 -13.97 -11.50
CA GLN A 45 2.66 -12.67 -11.60
C GLN A 45 1.21 -12.76 -11.11
N LEU A 46 0.51 -13.86 -11.43
CA LEU A 46 -0.86 -14.07 -10.98
C LEU A 46 -0.94 -14.17 -9.45
N LEU A 47 -0.06 -14.93 -8.82
CA LEU A 47 0.03 -15.02 -7.36
C LEU A 47 0.28 -13.67 -6.72
N HIS A 48 1.21 -12.86 -7.27
CA HIS A 48 1.48 -11.51 -6.79
C HIS A 48 0.24 -10.62 -6.87
N VAL A 49 -0.46 -10.59 -8.00
CA VAL A 49 -1.68 -9.79 -8.19
C VAL A 49 -2.80 -10.23 -7.25
N LEU A 50 -3.02 -11.53 -7.09
CA LEU A 50 -4.06 -12.06 -6.21
C LEU A 50 -3.78 -11.74 -4.75
N ARG A 51 -2.53 -11.89 -4.31
CA ARG A 51 -2.09 -11.48 -2.97
C ARG A 51 -2.34 -9.99 -2.73
N ALA A 52 -1.94 -9.13 -3.67
CA ALA A 52 -2.17 -7.69 -3.58
C ALA A 52 -3.67 -7.36 -3.45
N LYS A 53 -4.55 -8.04 -4.21
CA LYS A 53 -6.01 -7.84 -4.08
C LYS A 53 -6.54 -8.24 -2.70
N ALA A 54 -6.04 -9.33 -2.11
CA ALA A 54 -6.44 -9.73 -0.76
C ALA A 54 -6.01 -8.68 0.28
N VAL A 55 -4.81 -8.13 0.15
CA VAL A 55 -4.28 -7.07 1.03
C VAL A 55 -5.10 -5.78 0.92
N LEU A 56 -5.41 -5.36 -0.32
CA LEU A 56 -6.11 -4.10 -0.60
C LEU A 56 -7.62 -4.16 -0.31
N CYS A 57 -8.15 -5.35 -0.06
CA CYS A 57 -9.56 -5.59 0.26
C CYS A 57 -9.65 -6.36 1.58
N PRO A 58 -9.49 -5.72 2.75
CA PRO A 58 -9.57 -6.38 4.04
C PRO A 58 -10.82 -7.24 4.18
N GLY A 59 -10.66 -8.45 4.75
CA GLY A 59 -11.74 -9.41 4.89
C GLY A 59 -12.09 -10.20 3.62
N LEU A 60 -11.47 -9.91 2.48
CA LEU A 60 -11.65 -10.69 1.26
C LEU A 60 -10.75 -11.94 1.29
N ARG A 61 -11.40 -13.11 1.17
CA ARG A 61 -10.69 -14.38 1.01
C ARG A 61 -10.48 -14.68 -0.47
N ILE A 62 -9.23 -14.84 -0.88
CA ILE A 62 -8.85 -15.22 -2.25
C ILE A 62 -8.22 -16.60 -2.21
N ARG A 63 -8.72 -17.49 -3.05
CA ARG A 63 -8.17 -18.84 -3.22
C ARG A 63 -7.77 -19.06 -4.68
N PHE A 64 -6.55 -19.54 -4.88
CA PHE A 64 -6.00 -19.92 -6.17
C PHE A 64 -5.72 -21.43 -6.20
N ASP A 65 -6.39 -22.14 -7.09
CA ASP A 65 -6.21 -23.58 -7.32
C ASP A 65 -5.47 -23.80 -8.64
N ASN A 66 -4.18 -24.11 -8.57
CA ASN A 66 -3.39 -24.50 -9.74
C ASN A 66 -3.63 -25.99 -10.06
N LYS A 67 -4.40 -26.27 -11.11
CA LYS A 67 -4.74 -27.65 -11.50
C LYS A 67 -3.58 -28.41 -12.17
N ILE A 68 -2.52 -27.72 -12.61
CA ILE A 68 -1.37 -28.34 -13.25
C ILE A 68 -0.48 -29.02 -12.22
N ASN A 69 -0.11 -28.30 -11.15
CA ASN A 69 0.75 -28.83 -10.09
C ASN A 69 -0.03 -29.29 -8.84
N LYS A 70 -1.36 -29.12 -8.84
CA LYS A 70 -2.27 -29.46 -7.74
C LYS A 70 -2.00 -28.67 -6.46
N GLU A 71 -1.43 -27.49 -6.56
CA GLU A 71 -1.21 -26.60 -5.44
C GLU A 71 -2.38 -25.64 -5.24
N THR A 72 -2.71 -25.40 -3.99
CA THR A 72 -3.72 -24.42 -3.59
C THR A 72 -3.03 -23.38 -2.70
N THR A 73 -3.23 -22.12 -3.03
CA THR A 73 -2.79 -20.97 -2.23
C THR A 73 -4.01 -20.17 -1.82
N GLU A 74 -4.06 -19.75 -0.56
CA GLU A 74 -5.14 -18.94 -0.01
C GLU A 74 -4.57 -17.72 0.71
N TRP A 75 -5.22 -16.56 0.54
CA TRP A 75 -4.88 -15.33 1.22
C TRP A 75 -6.13 -14.76 1.90
N TYR A 76 -5.94 -14.31 3.12
CA TYR A 76 -6.92 -13.60 3.91
C TYR A 76 -6.17 -12.65 4.86
N PHE A 77 -6.47 -11.38 4.79
CA PHE A 77 -5.92 -10.36 5.67
C PHE A 77 -7.09 -9.64 6.35
N GLU A 78 -7.15 -9.72 7.66
CA GLU A 78 -8.23 -9.10 8.45
C GLU A 78 -8.02 -7.58 8.49
N ASP A 79 -6.81 -7.15 8.81
CA ASP A 79 -6.40 -5.75 8.89
C ASP A 79 -5.61 -5.27 7.65
N GLY A 80 -5.71 -5.98 6.56
CA GLY A 80 -5.24 -5.57 5.25
C GLY A 80 -3.77 -5.17 5.20
N LEU A 81 -3.51 -3.86 5.04
CA LEU A 81 -2.15 -3.33 4.86
C LEU A 81 -1.25 -3.55 6.08
N ARG A 82 -1.82 -3.51 7.29
CA ARG A 82 -1.08 -3.72 8.54
C ARG A 82 -0.50 -5.12 8.61
N ASP A 83 -1.35 -6.12 8.45
CA ASP A 83 -0.96 -7.53 8.52
C ASP A 83 0.05 -7.86 7.44
N TYR A 84 -0.17 -7.34 6.23
CA TYR A 84 0.72 -7.55 5.10
C TYR A 84 2.11 -6.97 5.35
N LEU A 85 2.20 -5.70 5.78
CA LEU A 85 3.48 -5.06 6.01
C LEU A 85 4.24 -5.73 7.16
N TYR A 86 3.53 -6.02 8.26
CA TYR A 86 4.13 -6.73 9.39
C TYR A 86 4.70 -8.08 8.98
N ASP A 87 3.91 -8.91 8.30
CA ASP A 87 4.34 -10.23 7.85
C ASP A 87 5.53 -10.19 6.89
N ALA A 88 5.60 -9.15 6.06
CA ALA A 88 6.66 -9.01 5.07
C ALA A 88 8.02 -8.63 5.70
N VAL A 89 8.02 -7.96 6.87
CA VAL A 89 9.25 -7.43 7.49
C VAL A 89 9.56 -8.02 8.88
N LYS A 90 8.73 -8.92 9.41
CA LYS A 90 8.85 -9.49 10.77
C LYS A 90 10.15 -10.23 11.07
N GLU A 91 10.91 -10.61 10.05
CA GLU A 91 12.21 -11.27 10.18
C GLU A 91 13.32 -10.24 10.50
N PHE A 92 13.04 -8.95 10.37
CA PHE A 92 13.98 -7.87 10.60
C PHE A 92 13.66 -7.14 11.92
N GLU A 93 14.64 -6.42 12.45
CA GLU A 93 14.39 -5.46 13.50
C GLU A 93 13.55 -4.30 12.94
N THR A 94 12.42 -4.01 13.58
CA THR A 94 11.46 -3.03 13.10
C THR A 94 11.15 -1.94 14.12
N LEU A 95 10.80 -0.76 13.63
CA LEU A 95 10.26 0.34 14.41
C LEU A 95 8.92 0.80 13.82
N PRO A 96 7.83 0.73 14.57
CA PRO A 96 7.69 0.11 15.90
C PRO A 96 7.96 -1.40 15.88
N SER A 97 8.26 -1.98 17.04
CA SER A 97 8.65 -3.38 17.17
C SER A 97 7.52 -4.39 16.96
N GLU A 98 6.28 -3.99 17.22
CA GLU A 98 5.15 -4.94 17.21
C GLU A 98 4.19 -4.75 16.03
N ASN A 99 3.80 -3.50 15.76
CA ASN A 99 2.78 -3.22 14.76
C ASN A 99 3.15 -2.01 13.89
N PRO A 100 2.91 -2.06 12.59
CA PRO A 100 3.05 -0.89 11.73
C PRO A 100 2.21 0.28 12.21
N PHE A 101 2.70 1.49 11.99
CA PHE A 101 1.82 2.65 12.02
C PHE A 101 0.85 2.57 10.85
N VAL A 102 -0.42 2.71 11.13
CA VAL A 102 -1.47 2.70 10.12
C VAL A 102 -2.28 3.98 10.18
N GLY A 103 -2.83 4.37 9.07
CA GLY A 103 -3.76 5.47 9.04
C GLY A 103 -4.61 5.43 7.78
N SER A 104 -5.67 6.21 7.84
CA SER A 104 -6.62 6.36 6.75
C SER A 104 -7.02 7.81 6.58
N PHE A 105 -7.32 8.18 5.35
CA PHE A 105 -7.90 9.45 4.97
C PHE A 105 -9.12 9.19 4.09
N SER A 106 -10.19 9.96 4.30
CA SER A 106 -11.39 9.92 3.46
C SER A 106 -11.86 11.32 3.17
N GLY A 107 -11.74 11.73 1.91
CA GLY A 107 -12.27 12.97 1.36
C GLY A 107 -13.57 12.75 0.60
N ASN A 108 -14.00 13.74 -0.15
CA ASN A 108 -15.25 13.67 -0.93
C ASN A 108 -15.12 12.77 -2.18
N HIS A 109 -13.94 12.73 -2.79
CA HIS A 109 -13.68 12.04 -4.06
C HIS A 109 -12.44 11.15 -4.02
N GLU A 110 -11.72 11.16 -2.91
CA GLU A 110 -10.51 10.40 -2.69
C GLU A 110 -10.47 9.80 -1.28
N ALA A 111 -9.80 8.67 -1.18
CA ALA A 111 -9.47 8.04 0.10
C ALA A 111 -8.09 7.41 0.01
N ALA A 112 -7.41 7.31 1.13
CA ALA A 112 -6.14 6.62 1.23
C ALA A 112 -6.06 5.83 2.53
N ASP A 113 -5.51 4.62 2.43
CA ASP A 113 -5.14 3.78 3.57
C ASP A 113 -3.63 3.50 3.45
N TRP A 114 -2.91 3.56 4.55
CA TRP A 114 -1.47 3.33 4.55
C TRP A 114 -1.00 2.60 5.81
N ALA A 115 0.11 1.88 5.66
CA ALA A 115 0.87 1.29 6.75
C ALA A 115 2.35 1.63 6.53
N VAL A 116 3.07 1.96 7.62
CA VAL A 116 4.50 2.28 7.59
C VAL A 116 5.24 1.67 8.77
N MET A 117 6.48 1.24 8.51
CA MET A 117 7.46 0.79 9.50
C MET A 117 8.85 1.21 9.05
N TRP A 118 9.80 1.22 9.98
CA TRP A 118 11.21 1.43 9.66
C TRP A 118 12.03 0.20 9.99
N LEU A 119 13.08 -0.04 9.20
CA LEU A 119 14.06 -1.11 9.35
C LEU A 119 15.42 -0.49 9.72
N PRO A 120 15.71 -0.21 11.00
CA PRO A 120 16.90 0.51 11.43
C PRO A 120 18.21 -0.13 10.96
N GLU A 121 18.30 -1.45 11.09
CA GLU A 121 19.47 -2.23 10.69
C GLU A 121 19.50 -2.56 9.19
N GLY A 122 18.47 -2.13 8.43
CA GLY A 122 18.28 -2.48 7.02
C GLY A 122 17.54 -3.78 6.84
N GLY A 123 17.37 -4.19 5.59
CA GLY A 123 16.61 -5.37 5.20
C GLY A 123 15.92 -5.19 3.86
N ASP A 124 15.08 -6.14 3.50
CA ASP A 124 14.27 -6.08 2.29
C ASP A 124 13.08 -5.14 2.53
N MET A 125 13.25 -3.88 2.17
CA MET A 125 12.23 -2.85 2.34
C MET A 125 11.06 -3.09 1.38
N ILE A 126 9.85 -3.00 1.93
CA ILE A 126 8.61 -2.99 1.15
C ILE A 126 8.25 -1.54 0.81
N THR A 127 8.17 -1.23 -0.47
CA THR A 127 7.81 0.11 -0.97
C THR A 127 6.73 -0.02 -2.04
N GLU A 128 5.51 -0.28 -1.60
CA GLU A 128 4.40 -0.57 -2.50
C GLU A 128 3.35 0.52 -2.45
N SER A 129 2.84 0.89 -3.62
CA SER A 129 1.73 1.83 -3.73
C SER A 129 0.74 1.41 -4.80
N TYR A 130 -0.54 1.74 -4.56
CA TYR A 130 -1.66 1.33 -5.39
C TYR A 130 -2.64 2.48 -5.56
N VAL A 131 -3.22 2.57 -6.76
CA VAL A 131 -4.32 3.49 -7.07
C VAL A 131 -5.48 2.69 -7.67
N ASN A 132 -6.66 2.72 -7.02
CA ASN A 132 -7.82 1.93 -7.42
C ASN A 132 -7.47 0.45 -7.65
N LEU A 133 -6.69 -0.14 -6.73
CA LEU A 133 -6.17 -1.51 -6.77
C LEU A 133 -5.17 -1.81 -7.90
N ILE A 134 -4.68 -0.78 -8.61
CA ILE A 134 -3.65 -0.92 -9.66
C ILE A 134 -2.30 -0.59 -9.02
N PRO A 135 -1.29 -1.47 -9.14
CA PRO A 135 0.04 -1.20 -8.61
C PRO A 135 0.70 -0.04 -9.37
N THR A 136 1.30 0.89 -8.63
CA THR A 136 2.03 2.03 -9.15
C THR A 136 3.52 1.89 -8.82
N ALA A 137 4.21 1.01 -9.55
CA ALA A 137 5.60 0.63 -9.27
C ALA A 137 6.58 1.83 -9.27
N GLN A 138 6.26 2.90 -10.00
CA GLN A 138 7.03 4.15 -10.03
C GLN A 138 6.47 5.23 -9.11
N GLY A 139 5.53 4.87 -8.21
CA GLY A 139 4.91 5.80 -7.27
C GLY A 139 4.10 6.90 -7.95
N GLY A 140 4.32 8.13 -7.54
CA GLY A 140 3.63 9.31 -8.09
C GLY A 140 3.25 10.31 -7.00
N THR A 141 2.27 11.15 -7.32
CA THR A 141 1.83 12.26 -6.46
C THR A 141 1.31 11.79 -5.10
N HIS A 142 0.62 10.65 -5.02
CA HIS A 142 0.13 10.06 -3.77
C HIS A 142 1.28 9.61 -2.83
N VAL A 143 2.35 9.04 -3.38
CA VAL A 143 3.55 8.68 -2.59
C VAL A 143 4.26 9.94 -2.09
N ASN A 144 4.32 10.99 -2.92
CA ASN A 144 4.86 12.29 -2.49
C ASN A 144 4.01 12.90 -1.36
N GLY A 145 2.69 12.76 -1.43
CA GLY A 145 1.77 13.18 -0.36
C GLY A 145 2.03 12.43 0.95
N LEU A 146 2.16 11.10 0.91
CA LEU A 146 2.54 10.28 2.06
C LEU A 146 3.87 10.75 2.66
N ARG A 147 4.88 10.95 1.82
CA ARG A 147 6.22 11.40 2.22
C ARG A 147 6.19 12.76 2.93
N GLN A 148 5.47 13.71 2.36
CA GLN A 148 5.33 15.04 2.93
C GLN A 148 4.56 15.02 4.24
N GLY A 149 3.45 14.28 4.30
CA GLY A 149 2.63 14.17 5.51
C GLY A 149 3.37 13.51 6.67
N LEU A 150 4.15 12.46 6.41
CA LEU A 150 5.01 11.84 7.44
C LEU A 150 6.05 12.83 7.95
N LEU A 151 6.69 13.59 7.06
CA LEU A 151 7.68 14.60 7.45
C LEU A 151 7.08 15.69 8.32
N GLU A 152 5.92 16.22 7.95
CA GLU A 152 5.21 17.25 8.72
C GLU A 152 4.80 16.73 10.10
N SER A 153 4.20 15.56 10.15
CA SER A 153 3.78 14.93 11.41
C SER A 153 4.96 14.67 12.36
N MET A 154 6.09 14.19 11.82
CA MET A 154 7.30 13.96 12.61
C MET A 154 7.94 15.27 13.10
N ARG A 155 7.93 16.34 12.29
CA ARG A 155 8.40 17.65 12.71
C ARG A 155 7.57 18.22 13.84
N GLU A 156 6.26 18.20 13.68
CA GLU A 156 5.30 18.66 14.71
C GLU A 156 5.50 17.89 16.02
N PHE A 157 5.64 16.57 15.94
CA PHE A 157 5.90 15.73 17.11
C PHE A 157 7.23 16.10 17.79
N CYS A 158 8.31 16.22 17.03
CA CYS A 158 9.62 16.56 17.55
C CYS A 158 9.65 17.96 18.17
N GLU A 159 8.98 18.92 17.56
CA GLU A 159 8.85 20.28 18.10
C GLU A 159 8.05 20.28 19.40
N PHE A 160 6.89 19.64 19.41
CA PHE A 160 6.03 19.54 20.60
C PHE A 160 6.73 18.90 21.80
N ARG A 161 7.59 17.92 21.56
CA ARG A 161 8.34 17.19 22.57
C ARG A 161 9.72 17.78 22.86
N ASN A 162 10.14 18.84 22.13
CA ASN A 162 11.48 19.41 22.22
C ASN A 162 12.61 18.37 22.02
N LEU A 163 12.44 17.46 21.03
CA LEU A 163 13.38 16.36 20.80
C LEU A 163 14.58 16.79 19.95
N LEU A 164 14.47 17.86 19.18
CA LEU A 164 15.53 18.31 18.27
C LEU A 164 16.39 19.40 18.93
N PRO A 165 17.73 19.30 18.84
CA PRO A 165 18.62 20.37 19.23
C PRO A 165 18.34 21.66 18.45
N ARG A 166 18.71 22.80 19.01
CA ARG A 166 18.53 24.11 18.38
C ARG A 166 19.26 24.16 17.01
N GLY A 167 18.51 24.54 15.97
CA GLY A 167 19.04 24.68 14.61
C GLY A 167 19.03 23.38 13.79
N VAL A 168 18.70 22.24 14.37
CA VAL A 168 18.51 20.96 13.65
C VAL A 168 17.09 20.89 13.11
N LYS A 169 16.97 20.55 11.81
CA LYS A 169 15.68 20.34 11.15
C LYS A 169 15.65 18.95 10.52
N LEU A 170 14.50 18.29 10.63
CA LEU A 170 14.26 17.03 9.92
C LEU A 170 14.14 17.27 8.42
N THR A 171 14.81 16.43 7.64
CA THR A 171 14.70 16.38 6.19
C THR A 171 13.86 15.18 5.76
N PRO A 172 13.33 15.15 4.54
CA PRO A 172 12.60 13.98 4.03
C PRO A 172 13.41 12.69 4.11
N ASP A 173 14.72 12.76 3.85
CA ASP A 173 15.59 11.58 3.82
C ASP A 173 15.80 10.99 5.22
N ASP A 174 15.81 11.82 6.27
CA ASP A 174 15.90 11.33 7.66
C ASP A 174 14.76 10.37 8.03
N ILE A 175 13.61 10.52 7.41
CA ILE A 175 12.41 9.73 7.69
C ILE A 175 12.25 8.60 6.67
N TRP A 176 12.63 8.84 5.41
CA TRP A 176 12.30 7.96 4.30
C TRP A 176 13.34 6.88 4.00
N GLU A 177 14.60 7.09 4.39
CA GLU A 177 15.73 6.21 4.01
C GLU A 177 15.51 4.73 4.39
N ARG A 178 14.94 4.46 5.55
CA ARG A 178 14.70 3.10 6.07
C ARG A 178 13.21 2.77 6.21
N CYS A 179 12.35 3.50 5.49
CA CYS A 179 10.91 3.38 5.59
C CYS A 179 10.39 2.29 4.66
N SER A 180 9.77 1.28 5.25
CA SER A 180 8.90 0.33 4.54
C SER A 180 7.47 0.83 4.60
N TYR A 181 6.75 0.81 3.47
CA TYR A 181 5.38 1.27 3.41
C TYR A 181 4.53 0.52 2.39
N VAL A 182 3.24 0.49 2.67
CA VAL A 182 2.21 0.13 1.70
C VAL A 182 1.15 1.23 1.70
N LEU A 183 0.86 1.77 0.53
CA LEU A 183 -0.11 2.85 0.34
C LEU A 183 -1.19 2.43 -0.65
N SER A 184 -2.45 2.52 -0.25
CA SER A 184 -3.62 2.27 -1.09
C SER A 184 -4.43 3.55 -1.24
N THR A 185 -4.52 4.07 -2.45
CA THR A 185 -5.29 5.28 -2.77
C THR A 185 -6.49 4.91 -3.63
N LYS A 186 -7.65 5.47 -3.27
CA LYS A 186 -8.89 5.37 -4.04
C LYS A 186 -9.26 6.78 -4.48
N MET A 187 -9.50 6.98 -5.77
CA MET A 187 -9.87 8.30 -6.29
C MET A 187 -10.66 8.20 -7.58
N GLN A 188 -11.48 9.23 -7.85
CA GLN A 188 -12.15 9.35 -9.13
C GLN A 188 -11.18 9.84 -10.21
N ASP A 189 -11.33 9.30 -11.42
CA ASP A 189 -10.61 9.73 -12.64
C ASP A 189 -9.09 9.92 -12.47
N PRO A 190 -8.34 8.90 -11.98
CA PRO A 190 -6.92 9.02 -11.79
C PRO A 190 -6.19 9.22 -13.12
N GLN A 191 -5.29 10.19 -13.16
CA GLN A 191 -4.42 10.42 -14.29
C GLN A 191 -3.05 9.78 -14.06
N PHE A 192 -2.56 9.05 -15.05
CA PHE A 192 -1.28 8.37 -15.00
C PHE A 192 -0.32 8.91 -16.05
N ALA A 193 0.97 8.83 -15.78
CA ALA A 193 2.04 9.27 -16.68
C ALA A 193 2.28 8.34 -17.89
N GLY A 194 1.43 7.36 -18.13
CA GLY A 194 1.52 6.44 -19.28
C GLY A 194 0.46 5.36 -19.25
N GLN A 195 0.37 4.60 -20.35
CA GLN A 195 -0.62 3.52 -20.50
C GLN A 195 -0.41 2.35 -19.53
N THR A 196 0.81 2.11 -19.08
CA THR A 196 1.14 1.06 -18.09
C THR A 196 0.63 1.39 -16.68
N LYS A 197 0.22 2.65 -16.45
CA LYS A 197 -0.31 3.15 -15.16
C LYS A 197 0.63 2.99 -13.98
N GLU A 198 1.93 2.92 -14.22
CA GLU A 198 2.94 2.70 -13.19
C GLU A 198 3.18 3.92 -12.29
N ARG A 199 2.80 5.12 -12.75
CA ARG A 199 3.01 6.37 -12.02
C ARG A 199 1.77 7.26 -12.05
N LEU A 200 1.27 7.62 -10.87
CA LEU A 200 0.18 8.59 -10.73
C LEU A 200 0.67 10.02 -10.93
N SER A 201 -0.07 10.81 -11.72
CA SER A 201 0.21 12.22 -12.01
C SER A 201 -0.89 13.19 -11.54
N SER A 202 -2.00 12.71 -11.01
CA SER A 202 -3.09 13.54 -10.48
C SER A 202 -2.59 14.42 -9.33
N ARG A 203 -2.72 15.75 -9.47
CA ARG A 203 -2.27 16.71 -8.44
C ARG A 203 -3.04 16.57 -7.12
N GLN A 204 -4.33 16.28 -7.19
CA GLN A 204 -5.19 16.10 -6.02
C GLN A 204 -4.69 15.00 -5.06
N ALA A 205 -3.98 14.01 -5.59
CA ALA A 205 -3.41 12.95 -4.77
C ALA A 205 -2.23 13.40 -3.88
N SER A 206 -1.62 14.56 -4.15
CA SER A 206 -0.61 15.14 -3.26
C SER A 206 -1.21 15.86 -2.06
N ASP A 207 -2.49 16.27 -2.17
CA ASP A 207 -3.23 16.95 -1.10
C ASP A 207 -3.88 15.95 -0.12
N ILE A 208 -3.70 14.65 -0.36
CA ILE A 208 -3.96 13.59 0.62
C ILE A 208 -2.93 13.80 1.75
N SER A 209 -3.11 14.92 2.45
CA SER A 209 -2.26 15.23 3.59
C SER A 209 -2.64 14.27 4.71
N ILE A 210 -1.65 13.57 5.18
CA ILE A 210 -1.72 12.82 6.43
C ILE A 210 -1.79 13.88 7.53
N LYS A 211 -3.01 14.37 7.81
CA LYS A 211 -3.18 15.27 8.94
C LYS A 211 -3.05 14.45 10.21
N PRO A 212 -2.29 14.92 11.19
CA PRO A 212 -2.16 14.26 12.50
C PRO A 212 -3.52 13.99 13.15
N GLU A 213 -4.50 14.82 12.88
CA GLU A 213 -5.88 14.71 13.41
C GLU A 213 -6.66 13.52 12.84
N ALA A 214 -6.37 13.06 11.63
CA ALA A 214 -7.03 11.91 11.00
C ALA A 214 -6.44 10.58 11.49
N SER A 215 -5.27 10.61 12.04
CA SER A 215 -4.54 9.44 12.52
C SER A 215 -4.40 9.48 14.03
N GLY A 216 -5.47 9.21 14.74
CA GLY A 216 -5.38 8.87 16.19
C GLY A 216 -4.40 7.71 16.46
N ALA A 217 -3.70 7.23 15.44
CA ALA A 217 -2.75 6.13 15.46
C ALA A 217 -1.29 6.54 15.15
N LEU A 218 -1.03 7.74 14.59
CA LEU A 218 0.37 8.17 14.33
C LEU A 218 1.08 8.71 15.57
N LEU A 219 0.33 8.96 16.64
CA LEU A 219 0.93 9.24 17.93
C LEU A 219 0.72 8.00 18.81
N PRO A 220 1.68 7.06 18.89
CA PRO A 220 1.63 5.99 19.85
C PRO A 220 1.50 6.60 21.25
N LYS A 221 1.01 5.81 22.19
CA LYS A 221 0.95 6.22 23.59
C LYS A 221 2.29 6.80 24.02
N PRO A 222 2.33 7.85 24.84
CA PRO A 222 3.56 8.61 25.16
C PRO A 222 4.77 7.76 25.54
N GLU A 223 4.56 6.56 25.99
CA GLU A 223 5.56 5.64 26.55
C GLU A 223 6.31 4.85 25.45
N ASP A 224 5.60 4.46 24.38
CA ASP A 224 6.19 3.64 23.29
C ASP A 224 6.83 4.48 22.19
N THR A 225 6.41 5.75 22.08
CA THR A 225 6.80 6.64 20.96
C THR A 225 8.18 7.22 21.11
N LEU A 226 8.60 7.55 22.34
CA LEU A 226 9.88 8.20 22.57
C LEU A 226 11.05 7.33 22.10
N LEU A 227 10.98 6.03 22.37
CA LEU A 227 12.01 5.09 21.95
C LEU A 227 11.98 4.82 20.43
N SER A 228 10.79 4.74 19.81
CA SER A 228 10.68 4.42 18.38
C SER A 228 11.06 5.60 17.48
N VAL A 229 10.72 6.84 17.83
CA VAL A 229 11.11 8.03 17.05
C VAL A 229 12.60 8.34 17.22
N ILE A 230 13.14 8.19 18.42
CA ILE A 230 14.57 8.42 18.71
C ILE A 230 15.44 7.33 18.06
N ALA A 231 14.91 6.13 17.89
CA ALA A 231 15.65 5.00 17.33
C ALA A 231 15.69 4.95 15.78
N ILE A 232 15.09 5.92 15.06
CA ILE A 232 15.37 6.09 13.62
C ILE A 232 16.86 6.46 13.48
N PRO A 233 17.72 5.67 12.79
CA PRO A 233 19.18 5.82 12.85
C PRO A 233 19.68 7.20 12.46
N SER A 234 19.06 7.83 11.48
CA SER A 234 19.38 9.20 11.05
C SER A 234 18.95 10.28 12.05
N LEU A 235 17.89 10.02 12.84
CA LEU A 235 17.47 10.85 13.96
C LEU A 235 18.37 10.66 15.19
N LEU A 236 18.81 9.43 15.49
CA LEU A 236 19.77 9.13 16.55
C LEU A 236 21.06 9.90 16.39
N SER A 237 21.60 9.98 15.18
CA SER A 237 22.82 10.76 14.91
C SER A 237 22.62 12.26 15.08
N LYS A 238 21.42 12.79 14.82
CA LYS A 238 21.11 14.22 14.93
C LYS A 238 20.64 14.64 16.34
N VAL A 239 20.05 13.73 17.09
CA VAL A 239 19.45 14.02 18.41
C VAL A 239 20.39 13.65 19.56
N LEU A 240 21.05 12.49 19.50
CA LEU A 240 21.87 11.99 20.61
C LEU A 240 23.34 12.43 20.56
N LEU A 241 23.96 12.47 19.40
CA LEU A 241 25.37 12.93 19.28
C LEU A 241 25.62 14.35 19.82
N PRO A 242 24.75 15.35 19.56
CA PRO A 242 24.90 16.69 20.13
C PRO A 242 24.61 16.79 21.62
N LEU A 243 23.94 15.79 22.23
CA LEU A 243 23.63 15.79 23.66
C LEU A 243 24.72 15.08 24.49
N LEU A 244 25.64 14.38 23.83
CA LEU A 244 26.77 13.66 24.44
C LEU A 244 28.10 14.41 24.27
N SER A 245 28.11 15.52 23.55
CA SER A 245 29.23 16.47 23.39
C SER A 245 28.97 17.71 24.22
#